data_eeebfb1db599f6b48f90520f8cee5e0a
#
_entry.id   eeebfb1db599f6b48f90520f8cee5e0a
#
_cell.length_a   1.000
_cell.length_b   1.000
_cell.length_c   1.000
_cell.angle_alpha   90.00
_cell.angle_beta   90.00
_cell.angle_gamma   90.00
#
_symmetry.space_group_name_H-M   'P 1'
#
loop_
_entity.id
_entity.type
_entity.pdbx_description
1 polymer ?
#
loop_
_entity_poly.entity_id
_entity_poly.type
_entity_poly.pdbx_seq_one_letter_code
_entity_poly.pdbx_strand_id
1 'polypeptide(L)'
;MRLLLLPLLALGLASCATQAPHRHHQSHNHVDVSALGQRIWQNECAGSVQGLVSWNEGEAFPSLGIGHFIWYPAGAREAFDESFPTFVRYARAKGVQVPAFFNGPAPWPDKAAFLADRSGRANTMRRWLASHVSIQASFIILRSRLALRRMMQQSHTPDAVRRRYAALAATTQGMYCLVDYVNFKGEGTKPSERYQGQGWGLLQVLEEMKGYPEGRAATAEFARAAAAVLTRRVRLSPAERGEKRWLAGWLNRCNTYR
;
A
#
# COMPACT_ATOMS: atom_id res chain seq x y z
N MET A 1 -0.38 67.28 -70.63
CA MET A 1 0.67 66.64 -69.85
C MET A 1 0.04 66.22 -68.51
N ARG A 2 -0.41 65.00 -68.46
CA ARG A 2 -1.12 64.50 -67.27
C ARG A 2 -0.15 63.54 -66.54
N LEU A 3 0.23 63.90 -65.29
CA LEU A 3 0.98 63.01 -64.38
C LEU A 3 0.06 61.96 -63.81
N LEU A 4 0.38 60.69 -63.95
CA LEU A 4 -0.24 59.56 -63.31
C LEU A 4 0.54 59.23 -62.00
N LEU A 5 -0.13 59.38 -60.89
CA LEU A 5 0.34 58.93 -59.61
C LEU A 5 -0.08 57.45 -59.39
N LEU A 6 0.89 56.57 -59.22
CA LEU A 6 0.69 55.19 -58.79
C LEU A 6 0.63 55.14 -57.25
N PRO A 7 -0.28 54.37 -56.67
CA PRO A 7 -0.25 54.12 -55.22
C PRO A 7 0.65 52.93 -54.86
N LEU A 8 1.52 53.12 -53.84
CA LEU A 8 2.33 52.08 -53.23
C LEU A 8 1.42 51.16 -52.42
N LEU A 9 1.40 49.89 -52.76
CA LEU A 9 0.76 48.84 -52.00
C LEU A 9 1.72 48.33 -50.87
N ALA A 10 1.46 48.63 -49.60
CA ALA A 10 2.20 48.09 -48.50
C ALA A 10 1.69 46.68 -48.17
N LEU A 11 2.50 45.66 -48.44
CA LEU A 11 2.26 44.28 -47.98
C LEU A 11 2.55 44.17 -46.47
N GLY A 12 1.50 44.06 -45.66
CA GLY A 12 1.61 43.69 -44.25
C GLY A 12 1.92 42.20 -44.11
N LEU A 13 3.11 41.87 -43.63
CA LEU A 13 3.47 40.51 -43.24
C LEU A 13 2.76 40.19 -41.91
N ALA A 14 1.66 39.44 -41.99
CA ALA A 14 1.05 38.85 -40.81
C ALA A 14 1.93 37.69 -40.30
N SER A 15 2.65 37.93 -39.19
CA SER A 15 3.40 36.91 -38.48
C SER A 15 2.40 36.00 -37.76
N CYS A 16 2.10 34.83 -38.31
CA CYS A 16 1.42 33.76 -37.61
C CYS A 16 2.34 33.18 -36.55
N ALA A 17 2.24 33.67 -35.30
CA ALA A 17 2.81 32.99 -34.15
C ALA A 17 2.03 31.69 -33.92
N THR A 18 2.59 30.58 -34.37
CA THR A 18 2.12 29.23 -33.98
C THR A 18 2.34 29.05 -32.50
N GLN A 19 1.29 29.22 -31.69
CA GLN A 19 1.28 28.78 -30.30
C GLN A 19 1.45 27.26 -30.29
N ALA A 20 2.58 26.80 -29.76
CA ALA A 20 2.79 25.41 -29.48
C ALA A 20 1.66 24.95 -28.49
N PRO A 21 1.07 23.77 -28.74
CA PRO A 21 0.04 23.27 -27.81
C PRO A 21 0.67 23.10 -26.44
N HIS A 22 0.18 23.85 -25.44
CA HIS A 22 0.42 23.57 -24.04
C HIS A 22 -0.02 22.13 -23.81
N ARG A 23 0.94 21.21 -23.70
CA ARG A 23 0.71 19.88 -23.16
C ARG A 23 0.28 20.10 -21.72
N HIS A 24 -1.02 20.11 -21.49
CA HIS A 24 -1.58 19.83 -20.18
C HIS A 24 -1.02 18.48 -19.77
N HIS A 25 -0.05 18.47 -18.87
CA HIS A 25 0.24 17.30 -18.07
C HIS A 25 -1.06 17.02 -17.27
N GLN A 26 -1.95 16.24 -17.87
CA GLN A 26 -2.97 15.55 -17.10
C GLN A 26 -2.17 14.67 -16.13
N SER A 27 -2.08 15.10 -14.88
CA SER A 27 -1.65 14.26 -13.79
C SER A 27 -2.66 13.10 -13.77
N HIS A 28 -2.26 11.95 -14.30
CA HIS A 28 -3.09 10.76 -14.26
C HIS A 28 -3.28 10.38 -12.79
N ASN A 29 -4.40 10.76 -12.21
CA ASN A 29 -4.91 10.28 -10.93
C ASN A 29 -5.28 8.80 -11.10
N HIS A 30 -4.30 7.95 -11.36
CA HIS A 30 -4.49 6.53 -11.56
C HIS A 30 -3.43 5.75 -10.78
N VAL A 31 -3.89 4.76 -10.00
CA VAL A 31 -2.98 3.84 -9.33
C VAL A 31 -2.46 2.83 -10.34
N ASP A 32 -1.17 2.87 -10.62
CA ASP A 32 -0.49 1.81 -11.35
C ASP A 32 -0.32 0.60 -10.42
N VAL A 33 -1.21 -0.37 -10.59
CA VAL A 33 -1.26 -1.58 -9.77
C VAL A 33 0.00 -2.43 -9.94
N SER A 34 0.60 -2.45 -11.13
CA SER A 34 1.83 -3.20 -11.39
C SER A 34 3.01 -2.58 -10.65
N ALA A 35 3.21 -1.26 -10.82
CA ALA A 35 4.26 -0.53 -10.12
C ALA A 35 4.11 -0.60 -8.59
N LEU A 36 2.86 -0.49 -8.07
CA LEU A 36 2.56 -0.67 -6.66
C LEU A 36 2.97 -2.07 -6.17
N GLY A 37 2.58 -3.11 -6.92
CA GLY A 37 2.90 -4.49 -6.59
C GLY A 37 4.40 -4.76 -6.54
N GLN A 38 5.15 -4.29 -7.53
CA GLN A 38 6.60 -4.40 -7.58
C GLN A 38 7.27 -3.69 -6.38
N ARG A 39 6.79 -2.50 -6.03
CA ARG A 39 7.31 -1.76 -4.88
C ARG A 39 7.05 -2.46 -3.56
N ILE A 40 5.84 -2.99 -3.35
CA ILE A 40 5.52 -3.77 -2.15
C ILE A 40 6.41 -5.01 -2.10
N TRP A 41 6.57 -5.74 -3.21
CA TRP A 41 7.44 -6.91 -3.29
C TRP A 41 8.88 -6.58 -2.93
N GLN A 42 9.41 -5.48 -3.48
CA GLN A 42 10.77 -5.02 -3.16
C GLN A 42 10.94 -4.73 -1.66
N ASN A 43 9.96 -4.08 -1.03
CA ASN A 43 10.06 -3.70 0.38
C ASN A 43 9.82 -4.85 1.36
N GLU A 44 8.87 -5.74 1.07
CA GLU A 44 8.48 -6.81 1.99
C GLU A 44 9.32 -8.10 1.80
N CYS A 45 9.79 -8.35 0.57
CA CYS A 45 10.51 -9.58 0.22
C CYS A 45 11.88 -9.32 -0.43
N ALA A 46 12.40 -8.08 -0.40
CA ALA A 46 13.62 -7.67 -1.13
C ALA A 46 13.61 -8.04 -2.63
N GLY A 47 12.43 -8.08 -3.27
CA GLY A 47 12.24 -8.54 -4.64
C GLY A 47 12.53 -10.03 -4.86
N SER A 48 12.76 -10.79 -3.79
CA SER A 48 13.12 -12.20 -3.86
C SER A 48 11.91 -13.11 -4.06
N VAL A 49 11.98 -14.04 -5.00
CA VAL A 49 10.98 -15.11 -5.18
C VAL A 49 10.91 -16.01 -3.95
N GLN A 50 12.05 -16.25 -3.29
CA GLN A 50 12.10 -17.04 -2.07
C GLN A 50 11.31 -16.40 -0.93
N GLY A 51 11.37 -15.07 -0.79
CA GLY A 51 10.64 -14.32 0.23
C GLY A 51 9.11 -14.39 0.09
N LEU A 52 8.58 -14.76 -1.09
CA LEU A 52 7.14 -14.89 -1.30
C LEU A 52 6.48 -16.05 -0.54
N VAL A 53 7.25 -16.99 0.00
CA VAL A 53 6.74 -18.06 0.86
C VAL A 53 7.75 -18.25 1.99
N SER A 54 7.39 -17.78 3.17
CA SER A 54 8.24 -17.85 4.36
C SER A 54 7.46 -18.35 5.56
N TRP A 55 8.16 -18.89 6.54
CA TRP A 55 7.58 -19.25 7.84
C TRP A 55 8.48 -18.68 8.93
N ASN A 56 8.00 -17.64 9.59
CA ASN A 56 8.78 -16.94 10.62
C ASN A 56 8.93 -17.79 11.88
N GLU A 57 9.93 -17.48 12.69
CA GLU A 57 10.12 -18.13 13.97
C GLU A 57 8.97 -17.74 14.92
N GLY A 58 8.43 -18.73 15.64
CA GLY A 58 7.34 -18.53 16.61
C GLY A 58 5.95 -18.34 16.00
N GLU A 59 5.80 -18.36 14.66
CA GLU A 59 4.50 -18.32 14.01
C GLU A 59 3.94 -19.72 13.79
N ALA A 60 2.61 -19.87 13.89
CA ALA A 60 1.88 -21.12 13.64
C ALA A 60 1.42 -21.25 12.17
N PHE A 61 1.94 -20.41 11.26
CA PHE A 61 1.50 -20.31 9.87
C PHE A 61 2.62 -19.81 8.97
N PRO A 62 2.63 -20.17 7.66
CA PRO A 62 3.44 -19.49 6.67
C PRO A 62 2.83 -18.14 6.26
N SER A 63 3.71 -17.19 5.95
CA SER A 63 3.38 -15.89 5.35
C SER A 63 3.61 -15.96 3.84
N LEU A 64 2.61 -15.55 3.05
CA LEU A 64 2.54 -15.81 1.62
C LEU A 64 2.38 -14.52 0.79
N GLY A 65 3.13 -14.44 -0.30
CA GLY A 65 3.02 -13.35 -1.26
C GLY A 65 3.51 -12.01 -0.74
N ILE A 66 3.32 -10.97 -1.55
CA ILE A 66 3.73 -9.59 -1.24
C ILE A 66 2.91 -8.94 -0.13
N GLY A 67 1.77 -9.52 0.22
CA GLY A 67 0.88 -9.06 1.30
C GLY A 67 1.00 -9.86 2.59
N HIS A 68 2.00 -10.74 2.71
CA HIS A 68 2.20 -11.64 3.84
C HIS A 68 0.87 -12.32 4.26
N PHE A 69 0.16 -12.89 3.27
CA PHE A 69 -1.12 -13.53 3.51
C PHE A 69 -0.95 -14.74 4.42
N ILE A 70 -1.74 -14.79 5.48
CA ILE A 70 -1.73 -15.85 6.49
C ILE A 70 -2.51 -17.04 5.98
N TRP A 71 -1.94 -18.24 6.15
CA TRP A 71 -2.56 -19.51 5.80
C TRP A 71 -2.32 -20.56 6.87
N TYR A 72 -3.36 -20.94 7.59
CA TYR A 72 -3.21 -21.87 8.70
C TYR A 72 -3.21 -23.34 8.26
N PRO A 73 -2.36 -24.19 8.87
CA PRO A 73 -2.51 -25.64 8.83
C PRO A 73 -3.82 -26.09 9.49
N ALA A 74 -4.28 -27.29 9.16
CA ALA A 74 -5.44 -27.88 9.81
C ALA A 74 -5.23 -28.00 11.32
N GLY A 75 -6.20 -27.52 12.11
CA GLY A 75 -6.18 -27.58 13.58
C GLY A 75 -5.24 -26.58 14.25
N ALA A 76 -4.59 -25.69 13.51
CA ALA A 76 -3.78 -24.63 14.12
C ALA A 76 -4.66 -23.61 14.87
N ARG A 77 -4.11 -23.07 15.99
CA ARG A 77 -4.79 -21.99 16.72
C ARG A 77 -4.63 -20.68 15.93
N GLU A 78 -5.76 -20.11 15.56
CA GLU A 78 -5.82 -18.84 14.83
C GLU A 78 -5.61 -17.66 15.79
N ALA A 79 -4.46 -16.99 15.69
CA ALA A 79 -4.16 -15.76 16.45
C ALA A 79 -4.48 -14.49 15.65
N PHE A 80 -4.56 -14.62 14.33
CA PHE A 80 -4.81 -13.53 13.38
C PHE A 80 -5.84 -13.95 12.33
N ASP A 81 -6.46 -13.00 11.67
CA ASP A 81 -7.40 -13.26 10.57
C ASP A 81 -6.68 -13.94 9.39
N GLU A 82 -7.15 -15.13 9.01
CA GLU A 82 -6.62 -15.86 7.87
C GLU A 82 -6.96 -15.14 6.56
N SER A 83 -5.95 -14.86 5.74
CA SER A 83 -6.15 -14.01 4.56
C SER A 83 -5.85 -14.70 3.23
N PHE A 84 -5.03 -15.76 3.20
CA PHE A 84 -4.70 -16.46 1.96
C PHE A 84 -5.90 -17.12 1.28
N PRO A 85 -6.80 -17.84 1.95
CA PRO A 85 -7.98 -18.39 1.32
C PRO A 85 -8.91 -17.32 0.72
N THR A 86 -8.97 -16.14 1.36
CA THR A 86 -9.74 -15.00 0.82
C THR A 86 -9.07 -14.43 -0.44
N PHE A 87 -7.74 -14.33 -0.46
CA PHE A 87 -6.98 -13.97 -1.65
C PHE A 87 -7.19 -14.99 -2.79
N VAL A 88 -7.16 -16.28 -2.49
CA VAL A 88 -7.41 -17.36 -3.49
C VAL A 88 -8.80 -17.21 -4.11
N ARG A 89 -9.84 -16.96 -3.32
CA ARG A 89 -11.20 -16.71 -3.85
C ARG A 89 -11.23 -15.48 -4.75
N TYR A 90 -10.55 -14.40 -4.35
CA TYR A 90 -10.43 -13.17 -5.14
C TYR A 90 -9.73 -13.44 -6.48
N ALA A 91 -8.60 -14.15 -6.48
CA ALA A 91 -7.85 -14.49 -7.67
C ALA A 91 -8.71 -15.30 -8.67
N ARG A 92 -9.45 -16.31 -8.18
CA ARG A 92 -10.38 -17.06 -9.01
C ARG A 92 -11.50 -16.20 -9.62
N ALA A 93 -12.08 -15.31 -8.83
CA ALA A 93 -13.11 -14.38 -9.31
C ALA A 93 -12.56 -13.42 -10.39
N LYS A 94 -11.22 -13.27 -10.49
CA LYS A 94 -10.52 -12.55 -11.56
C LYS A 94 -10.07 -13.44 -12.72
N GLY A 95 -10.52 -14.69 -12.77
CA GLY A 95 -10.18 -15.63 -13.85
C GLY A 95 -8.80 -16.28 -13.73
N VAL A 96 -8.12 -16.11 -12.60
CA VAL A 96 -6.77 -16.68 -12.40
C VAL A 96 -6.89 -18.18 -12.09
N GLN A 97 -6.14 -19.01 -12.83
CA GLN A 97 -6.00 -20.42 -12.53
C GLN A 97 -5.19 -20.62 -11.25
N VAL A 98 -5.76 -21.38 -10.32
CA VAL A 98 -5.19 -21.56 -8.98
C VAL A 98 -4.86 -23.03 -8.77
N PRO A 99 -3.63 -23.37 -8.28
CA PRO A 99 -3.27 -24.75 -7.95
C PRO A 99 -4.29 -25.42 -7.02
N ALA A 100 -4.60 -26.69 -7.29
CA ALA A 100 -5.66 -27.42 -6.57
C ALA A 100 -5.42 -27.49 -5.04
N PHE A 101 -4.16 -27.60 -4.62
CA PHE A 101 -3.82 -27.71 -3.20
C PHE A 101 -4.03 -26.39 -2.41
N PHE A 102 -4.35 -25.26 -3.06
CA PHE A 102 -4.75 -24.02 -2.37
C PHE A 102 -6.18 -24.06 -1.83
N ASN A 103 -6.94 -25.13 -2.09
CA ASN A 103 -8.35 -25.26 -1.67
C ASN A 103 -8.54 -25.65 -0.20
N GLY A 104 -7.50 -26.12 0.46
CA GLY A 104 -7.55 -26.61 1.83
C GLY A 104 -6.71 -25.76 2.77
N PRO A 105 -6.43 -26.28 3.96
CA PRO A 105 -5.47 -25.71 4.88
C PRO A 105 -4.05 -25.76 4.32
N ALA A 106 -3.11 -25.02 4.93
CA ALA A 106 -1.71 -25.08 4.56
C ALA A 106 -1.21 -26.55 4.60
N PRO A 107 -0.47 -27.00 3.56
CA PRO A 107 -0.13 -28.42 3.42
C PRO A 107 1.00 -28.88 4.37
N TRP A 108 1.55 -27.98 5.14
CA TRP A 108 2.59 -28.25 6.14
C TRP A 108 2.01 -28.05 7.54
N PRO A 109 2.07 -29.04 8.43
CA PRO A 109 1.52 -28.93 9.78
C PRO A 109 2.29 -27.94 10.68
N ASP A 110 3.58 -27.74 10.37
CA ASP A 110 4.48 -26.87 11.10
C ASP A 110 5.66 -26.39 10.25
N LYS A 111 6.49 -25.50 10.83
CA LYS A 111 7.69 -24.97 10.17
C LYS A 111 8.72 -26.04 9.81
N ALA A 112 8.89 -27.07 10.64
CA ALA A 112 9.86 -28.14 10.37
C ALA A 112 9.46 -28.93 9.11
N ALA A 113 8.17 -29.29 9.01
CA ALA A 113 7.62 -29.95 7.83
C ALA A 113 7.71 -29.06 6.58
N PHE A 114 7.49 -27.74 6.71
CA PHE A 114 7.68 -26.79 5.61
C PHE A 114 9.12 -26.75 5.12
N LEU A 115 10.10 -26.70 6.02
CA LEU A 115 11.53 -26.68 5.67
C LEU A 115 11.99 -28.02 5.08
N ALA A 116 11.39 -29.15 5.50
CA ALA A 116 11.68 -30.48 5.00
C ALA A 116 10.91 -30.85 3.72
N ASP A 117 10.06 -29.95 3.18
CA ASP A 117 9.17 -30.24 2.06
C ASP A 117 9.96 -30.62 0.78
N ARG A 118 9.79 -31.87 0.32
CA ARG A 118 10.32 -32.40 -0.94
C ARG A 118 9.25 -32.52 -2.03
N SER A 119 7.98 -32.20 -1.73
CA SER A 119 6.87 -32.30 -2.67
C SER A 119 6.92 -31.24 -3.79
N GLY A 120 7.74 -30.22 -3.62
CA GLY A 120 7.81 -29.07 -4.54
C GLY A 120 6.66 -28.08 -4.43
N ARG A 121 5.74 -28.25 -3.46
CA ARG A 121 4.57 -27.35 -3.26
C ARG A 121 5.01 -25.92 -2.94
N ALA A 122 6.00 -25.74 -2.07
CA ALA A 122 6.54 -24.43 -1.75
C ALA A 122 7.09 -23.71 -3.00
N ASN A 123 7.82 -24.41 -3.86
CA ASN A 123 8.35 -23.83 -5.10
C ASN A 123 7.26 -23.55 -6.13
N THR A 124 6.24 -24.40 -6.24
CA THR A 124 5.08 -24.16 -7.10
C THR A 124 4.33 -22.91 -6.64
N MET A 125 4.13 -22.74 -5.33
CA MET A 125 3.51 -21.57 -4.75
C MET A 125 4.33 -20.30 -5.00
N ARG A 126 5.66 -20.33 -4.81
CA ARG A 126 6.53 -19.18 -5.09
C ARG A 126 6.42 -18.71 -6.55
N ARG A 127 6.48 -19.65 -7.50
CA ARG A 127 6.34 -19.32 -8.92
C ARG A 127 4.95 -18.73 -9.22
N TRP A 128 3.90 -19.32 -8.67
CA TRP A 128 2.54 -18.84 -8.88
C TRP A 128 2.36 -17.43 -8.28
N LEU A 129 2.83 -17.16 -7.07
CA LEU A 129 2.79 -15.83 -6.46
C LEU A 129 3.62 -14.82 -7.24
N ALA A 130 4.82 -15.18 -7.71
CA ALA A 130 5.67 -14.29 -8.52
C ALA A 130 5.01 -13.91 -9.85
N SER A 131 4.29 -14.83 -10.49
CA SER A 131 3.58 -14.55 -11.76
C SER A 131 2.27 -13.77 -11.58
N HIS A 132 1.79 -13.56 -10.35
CA HIS A 132 0.50 -12.91 -10.05
C HIS A 132 0.64 -11.72 -9.07
N VAL A 133 1.75 -10.98 -9.14
CA VAL A 133 2.02 -9.82 -8.28
C VAL A 133 0.93 -8.74 -8.42
N SER A 134 0.49 -8.44 -9.62
CA SER A 134 -0.57 -7.43 -9.86
C SER A 134 -1.93 -7.83 -9.27
N ILE A 135 -2.26 -9.13 -9.28
CA ILE A 135 -3.49 -9.64 -8.65
C ILE A 135 -3.41 -9.50 -7.12
N GLN A 136 -2.23 -9.78 -6.53
CA GLN A 136 -2.00 -9.57 -5.11
C GLN A 136 -2.12 -8.09 -4.74
N ALA A 137 -1.49 -7.20 -5.51
CA ALA A 137 -1.61 -5.75 -5.31
C ALA A 137 -3.06 -5.26 -5.41
N SER A 138 -3.83 -5.75 -6.38
CA SER A 138 -5.26 -5.44 -6.53
C SER A 138 -6.07 -5.89 -5.31
N PHE A 139 -5.77 -7.06 -4.76
CA PHE A 139 -6.41 -7.56 -3.54
C PHE A 139 -6.05 -6.72 -2.30
N ILE A 140 -4.78 -6.30 -2.18
CA ILE A 140 -4.31 -5.43 -1.11
C ILE A 140 -5.03 -4.07 -1.17
N ILE A 141 -5.19 -3.48 -2.36
CA ILE A 141 -5.97 -2.26 -2.56
C ILE A 141 -7.43 -2.46 -2.12
N LEU A 142 -8.05 -3.57 -2.49
CA LEU A 142 -9.42 -3.88 -2.05
C LEU A 142 -9.51 -3.95 -0.52
N ARG A 143 -8.58 -4.65 0.14
CA ARG A 143 -8.50 -4.72 1.62
C ARG A 143 -8.36 -3.34 2.25
N SER A 144 -7.50 -2.49 1.68
CA SER A 144 -7.30 -1.11 2.15
C SER A 144 -8.61 -0.29 2.08
N ARG A 145 -9.39 -0.43 0.99
CA ARG A 145 -10.69 0.22 0.86
C ARG A 145 -11.73 -0.30 1.87
N LEU A 146 -11.69 -1.58 2.19
CA LEU A 146 -12.56 -2.16 3.22
C LEU A 146 -12.16 -1.69 4.63
N ALA A 147 -10.84 -1.54 4.88
CA ALA A 147 -10.32 -0.98 6.11
C ALA A 147 -10.80 0.46 6.35
N LEU A 148 -10.91 1.28 5.29
CA LEU A 148 -11.43 2.64 5.39
C LEU A 148 -12.82 2.68 6.06
N ARG A 149 -13.72 1.75 5.72
CA ARG A 149 -15.06 1.70 6.32
C ARG A 149 -14.99 1.48 7.84
N ARG A 150 -14.14 0.56 8.30
CA ARG A 150 -13.94 0.29 9.73
C ARG A 150 -13.32 1.50 10.44
N MET A 151 -12.34 2.14 9.83
CA MET A 151 -11.72 3.35 10.36
C MET A 151 -12.72 4.50 10.50
N MET A 152 -13.56 4.73 9.48
CA MET A 152 -14.60 5.78 9.54
C MET A 152 -15.62 5.53 10.65
N GLN A 153 -15.99 4.27 10.91
CA GLN A 153 -16.92 3.90 12.00
C GLN A 153 -16.37 4.21 13.39
N GLN A 154 -15.05 4.25 13.55
CA GLN A 154 -14.37 4.49 14.83
C GLN A 154 -13.79 5.90 14.95
N SER A 155 -13.79 6.66 13.85
CA SER A 155 -13.24 8.01 13.83
C SER A 155 -14.18 9.04 14.46
N HIS A 156 -13.59 10.00 15.16
CA HIS A 156 -14.29 11.22 15.57
C HIS A 156 -14.44 12.24 14.43
N THR A 157 -13.69 12.05 13.32
CA THR A 157 -13.69 12.94 12.14
C THR A 157 -13.78 12.13 10.85
N PRO A 158 -14.86 11.33 10.64
CA PRO A 158 -14.94 10.35 9.55
C PRO A 158 -14.84 11.00 8.16
N ASP A 159 -15.39 12.21 7.96
CA ASP A 159 -15.29 12.91 6.69
C ASP A 159 -13.86 13.38 6.38
N ALA A 160 -13.11 13.84 7.37
CA ALA A 160 -11.71 14.19 7.19
C ALA A 160 -10.87 12.93 6.84
N VAL A 161 -11.09 11.83 7.55
CA VAL A 161 -10.44 10.54 7.26
C VAL A 161 -10.75 10.08 5.83
N ARG A 162 -12.02 10.13 5.40
CA ARG A 162 -12.44 9.75 4.05
C ARG A 162 -11.77 10.61 2.97
N ARG A 163 -11.74 11.94 3.14
CA ARG A 163 -11.15 12.88 2.18
C ARG A 163 -9.64 12.70 2.06
N ARG A 164 -8.92 12.58 3.18
CA ARG A 164 -7.47 12.37 3.22
C ARG A 164 -7.07 11.03 2.64
N TYR A 165 -7.83 9.98 2.96
CA TYR A 165 -7.65 8.67 2.33
C TYR A 165 -7.86 8.74 0.82
N ALA A 166 -8.92 9.40 0.34
CA ALA A 166 -9.19 9.54 -1.09
C ALA A 166 -8.09 10.28 -1.83
N ALA A 167 -7.56 11.37 -1.26
CA ALA A 167 -6.44 12.13 -1.83
C ALA A 167 -5.17 11.27 -1.97
N LEU A 168 -4.85 10.45 -0.97
CA LEU A 168 -3.74 9.49 -1.04
C LEU A 168 -4.02 8.38 -2.05
N ALA A 169 -5.22 7.78 -2.02
CA ALA A 169 -5.61 6.68 -2.89
C ALA A 169 -5.71 7.05 -4.38
N ALA A 170 -5.62 8.33 -4.71
CA ALA A 170 -5.64 8.82 -6.09
C ALA A 170 -4.33 8.60 -6.85
N THR A 171 -3.22 8.30 -6.15
CA THR A 171 -1.90 8.12 -6.77
C THR A 171 -1.25 6.80 -6.33
N THR A 172 -0.34 6.26 -7.14
CA THR A 172 0.43 5.05 -6.79
C THR A 172 1.25 5.25 -5.52
N GLN A 173 1.91 6.41 -5.37
CA GLN A 173 2.68 6.74 -4.17
C GLN A 173 1.79 6.82 -2.93
N GLY A 174 0.64 7.50 -3.02
CA GLY A 174 -0.28 7.63 -1.89
C GLY A 174 -0.94 6.29 -1.51
N MET A 175 -1.30 5.45 -2.50
CA MET A 175 -1.79 4.11 -2.23
C MET A 175 -0.72 3.24 -1.56
N TYR A 176 0.56 3.37 -1.97
CA TYR A 176 1.67 2.74 -1.28
C TYR A 176 1.75 3.15 0.19
N CYS A 177 1.64 4.46 0.50
CA CYS A 177 1.64 4.96 1.88
C CYS A 177 0.55 4.29 2.74
N LEU A 178 -0.68 4.21 2.21
CA LEU A 178 -1.82 3.60 2.91
C LEU A 178 -1.59 2.12 3.21
N VAL A 179 -1.14 1.37 2.22
CA VAL A 179 -0.92 -0.08 2.33
C VAL A 179 0.28 -0.39 3.22
N ASP A 180 1.42 0.26 2.97
CA ASP A 180 2.65 0.03 3.72
C ASP A 180 2.46 0.35 5.21
N TYR A 181 1.76 1.45 5.53
CA TYR A 181 1.55 1.81 6.92
C TYR A 181 0.64 0.82 7.67
N VAL A 182 -0.40 0.28 7.03
CA VAL A 182 -1.23 -0.77 7.63
C VAL A 182 -0.42 -2.04 7.91
N ASN A 183 0.41 -2.48 6.96
CA ASN A 183 1.31 -3.62 7.16
C ASN A 183 2.31 -3.35 8.30
N PHE A 184 2.76 -2.12 8.43
CA PHE A 184 3.76 -1.71 9.42
C PHE A 184 3.19 -1.52 10.83
N LYS A 185 1.99 -0.92 10.97
CA LYS A 185 1.47 -0.46 12.27
C LYS A 185 -0.01 -0.77 12.51
N GLY A 186 -0.67 -1.42 11.56
CA GLY A 186 -2.09 -1.75 11.66
C GLY A 186 -3.03 -0.63 11.24
N GLU A 187 -4.32 -0.94 11.32
CA GLU A 187 -5.38 0.01 10.97
C GLU A 187 -5.64 1.06 12.07
N GLY A 188 -5.26 0.78 13.31
CA GLY A 188 -5.55 1.65 14.47
C GLY A 188 -6.97 1.50 15.01
N THR A 189 -7.65 0.41 14.67
CA THR A 189 -9.03 0.15 15.09
C THR A 189 -9.12 -0.80 16.29
N LYS A 190 -8.06 -1.56 16.59
CA LYS A 190 -8.05 -2.52 17.68
C LYS A 190 -7.67 -1.85 19.02
N PRO A 191 -8.26 -2.25 20.15
CA PRO A 191 -7.85 -1.77 21.47
C PRO A 191 -6.37 -2.03 21.78
N SER A 192 -5.81 -3.13 21.29
CA SER A 192 -4.39 -3.49 21.44
C SER A 192 -3.42 -2.56 20.69
N GLU A 193 -3.92 -1.73 19.76
CA GLU A 193 -3.16 -0.74 18.99
C GLU A 193 -3.15 0.64 19.69
N ARG A 194 -3.16 0.67 21.05
CA ARG A 194 -3.24 1.90 21.85
C ARG A 194 -2.34 1.84 23.09
N TYR A 195 -1.74 2.98 23.44
CA TYR A 195 -1.18 3.25 24.76
C TYR A 195 -1.90 4.43 25.36
N GLN A 196 -2.35 4.33 26.60
CA GLN A 196 -3.06 5.38 27.33
C GLN A 196 -4.22 5.96 26.49
N GLY A 197 -4.98 5.11 25.78
CA GLY A 197 -6.09 5.50 24.92
C GLY A 197 -5.68 6.07 23.55
N GLN A 198 -4.40 6.35 23.30
CA GLN A 198 -3.88 6.91 22.05
C GLN A 198 -3.43 5.79 21.10
N GLY A 199 -4.06 5.69 19.94
CA GLY A 199 -3.68 4.73 18.91
C GLY A 199 -2.52 5.21 18.04
N TRP A 200 -1.99 4.29 17.22
CA TRP A 200 -0.86 4.56 16.33
C TRP A 200 -1.01 3.96 14.92
N GLY A 201 -2.16 3.42 14.59
CA GLY A 201 -2.41 2.85 13.27
C GLY A 201 -2.77 3.89 12.22
N LEU A 202 -3.17 3.42 11.04
CA LEU A 202 -3.48 4.28 9.88
C LEU A 202 -4.58 5.31 10.20
N LEU A 203 -5.61 4.90 10.95
CA LEU A 203 -6.68 5.82 11.38
C LEU A 203 -6.10 7.07 12.04
N GLN A 204 -5.20 6.89 13.03
CA GLN A 204 -4.62 8.00 13.77
C GLN A 204 -3.70 8.87 12.91
N VAL A 205 -3.04 8.28 11.90
CA VAL A 205 -2.26 9.08 10.93
C VAL A 205 -3.18 9.92 10.08
N LEU A 206 -4.27 9.37 9.57
CA LEU A 206 -5.24 10.12 8.78
C LEU A 206 -5.92 11.23 9.61
N GLU A 207 -6.19 11.02 10.89
CA GLU A 207 -6.70 12.04 11.81
C GLU A 207 -5.66 13.12 12.13
N GLU A 208 -4.37 12.76 12.24
CA GLU A 208 -3.24 13.67 12.54
C GLU A 208 -2.89 14.58 11.35
N MET A 209 -3.21 14.20 10.11
CA MET A 209 -2.97 15.03 8.92
C MET A 209 -3.67 16.37 9.01
N LYS A 210 -3.01 17.43 8.53
CA LYS A 210 -3.55 18.81 8.49
C LYS A 210 -4.10 19.12 7.11
N GLY A 211 -5.23 19.81 7.05
CA GLY A 211 -5.86 20.20 5.78
C GLY A 211 -6.25 19.00 4.92
N TYR A 212 -6.33 19.26 3.63
CA TYR A 212 -6.70 18.27 2.59
C TYR A 212 -5.76 18.41 1.38
N PRO A 213 -4.45 18.20 1.57
CA PRO A 213 -3.51 18.29 0.46
C PRO A 213 -3.71 17.14 -0.54
N GLU A 214 -3.29 17.36 -1.79
CA GLU A 214 -3.38 16.39 -2.88
C GLU A 214 -2.01 16.05 -3.47
N GLY A 215 -1.92 14.97 -4.25
CA GLY A 215 -0.71 14.55 -4.93
C GLY A 215 0.49 14.40 -3.99
N ARG A 216 1.63 14.99 -4.36
CA ARG A 216 2.86 14.94 -3.55
C ARG A 216 2.74 15.64 -2.21
N ALA A 217 1.93 16.69 -2.11
CA ALA A 217 1.68 17.37 -0.84
C ALA A 217 0.92 16.45 0.14
N ALA A 218 0.01 15.61 -0.35
CA ALA A 218 -0.70 14.63 0.48
C ALA A 218 0.27 13.59 1.07
N THR A 219 1.19 13.06 0.27
CA THR A 219 2.16 12.06 0.74
C THR A 219 3.19 12.68 1.68
N ALA A 220 3.62 13.91 1.46
CA ALA A 220 4.50 14.64 2.37
C ALA A 220 3.84 14.89 3.74
N GLU A 221 2.55 15.31 3.74
CA GLU A 221 1.77 15.51 4.96
C GLU A 221 1.50 14.17 5.68
N PHE A 222 1.21 13.10 4.93
CA PHE A 222 1.10 11.76 5.50
C PHE A 222 2.38 11.33 6.22
N ALA A 223 3.55 11.54 5.60
CA ALA A 223 4.85 11.23 6.21
C ALA A 223 5.06 12.02 7.52
N ARG A 224 4.72 13.30 7.53
CA ARG A 224 4.78 14.15 8.74
C ARG A 224 3.86 13.60 9.84
N ALA A 225 2.62 13.30 9.49
CA ALA A 225 1.61 12.80 10.41
C ALA A 225 2.01 11.44 10.99
N ALA A 226 2.49 10.52 10.15
CA ALA A 226 2.99 9.22 10.56
C ALA A 226 4.14 9.34 11.56
N ALA A 227 5.13 10.21 11.29
CA ALA A 227 6.24 10.48 12.20
C ALA A 227 5.75 11.04 13.55
N ALA A 228 4.79 11.96 13.55
CA ALA A 228 4.21 12.52 14.77
C ALA A 228 3.49 11.45 15.61
N VAL A 229 2.68 10.60 14.96
CA VAL A 229 1.96 9.50 15.62
C VAL A 229 2.93 8.49 16.25
N LEU A 230 3.99 8.10 15.54
CA LEU A 230 4.97 7.14 16.05
C LEU A 230 5.85 7.72 17.16
N THR A 231 6.19 9.00 17.08
CA THR A 231 6.87 9.71 18.19
C THR A 231 6.00 9.75 19.44
N ARG A 232 4.69 10.04 19.29
CA ARG A 232 3.72 10.00 20.38
C ARG A 232 3.59 8.58 20.96
N ARG A 233 3.54 7.54 20.13
CA ARG A 233 3.54 6.15 20.57
C ARG A 233 4.73 5.83 21.49
N VAL A 234 5.96 6.18 21.08
CA VAL A 234 7.15 5.92 21.89
C VAL A 234 7.10 6.66 23.24
N ARG A 235 6.61 7.91 23.24
CA ARG A 235 6.46 8.70 24.48
C ARG A 235 5.48 8.07 25.46
N LEU A 236 4.43 7.40 24.95
CA LEU A 236 3.34 6.80 25.74
C LEU A 236 3.58 5.31 26.03
N SER A 237 4.58 4.70 25.40
CA SER A 237 4.86 3.28 25.57
C SER A 237 5.34 2.98 27.00
N PRO A 238 4.95 1.83 27.57
CA PRO A 238 5.51 1.34 28.81
C PRO A 238 7.04 1.23 28.72
N ALA A 239 7.77 1.64 29.78
CA ALA A 239 9.22 1.72 29.77
C ALA A 239 9.90 0.38 29.46
N GLU A 240 9.34 -0.73 29.97
CA GLU A 240 9.81 -2.10 29.78
C GLU A 240 9.81 -2.55 28.30
N ARG A 241 9.00 -1.93 27.44
CA ARG A 241 8.99 -2.24 26.00
C ARG A 241 10.21 -1.67 25.28
N GLY A 242 10.84 -0.63 25.81
CA GLY A 242 12.06 -0.04 25.25
C GLY A 242 11.89 0.45 23.81
N GLU A 243 10.69 0.93 23.41
CA GLU A 243 10.36 1.26 22.00
C GLU A 243 11.21 2.41 21.43
N LYS A 244 11.85 3.22 22.29
CA LYS A 244 12.74 4.31 21.86
C LYS A 244 13.84 3.83 20.91
N ARG A 245 14.35 2.61 21.09
CA ARG A 245 15.38 2.00 20.23
C ARG A 245 14.95 1.83 18.77
N TRP A 246 13.64 1.74 18.49
CA TRP A 246 13.11 1.55 17.15
C TRP A 246 12.72 2.85 16.44
N LEU A 247 12.61 3.97 17.18
CA LEU A 247 12.05 5.21 16.64
C LEU A 247 12.78 5.71 15.40
N ALA A 248 14.13 5.70 15.43
CA ALA A 248 14.93 6.15 14.29
C ALA A 248 14.60 5.36 13.00
N GLY A 249 14.51 4.01 13.10
CA GLY A 249 14.13 3.17 11.98
C GLY A 249 12.70 3.43 11.50
N TRP A 250 11.76 3.66 12.43
CA TRP A 250 10.38 4.01 12.09
C TRP A 250 10.28 5.34 11.35
N LEU A 251 11.02 6.36 11.79
CA LEU A 251 11.06 7.67 11.13
C LEU A 251 11.71 7.58 9.75
N ASN A 252 12.76 6.77 9.58
CA ASN A 252 13.35 6.50 8.28
C ASN A 252 12.34 5.87 7.31
N ARG A 253 11.52 4.90 7.78
CA ARG A 253 10.43 4.35 6.96
C ARG A 253 9.40 5.42 6.59
N CYS A 254 8.99 6.29 7.53
CA CYS A 254 8.08 7.40 7.22
C CYS A 254 8.64 8.35 6.14
N ASN A 255 9.95 8.56 6.08
CA ASN A 255 10.58 9.39 5.05
C ASN A 255 10.44 8.81 3.63
N THR A 256 10.25 7.49 3.47
CA THR A 256 10.02 6.86 2.17
C THR A 256 8.63 7.16 1.57
N TYR A 257 7.73 7.77 2.34
CA TYR A 257 6.39 8.15 1.91
C TYR A 257 6.34 9.46 1.12
N ARG A 258 7.40 10.29 1.22
CA ARG A 258 7.48 11.60 0.55
C ARG A 258 7.63 11.53 -0.96
#